data_aaf8e945ef18a468d7ffe5a4ca169456
#
_entry.id   aaf8e945ef18a468d7ffe5a4ca169456
#
_cell.length_a   1.000
_cell.length_b   1.000
_cell.length_c   1.000
_cell.angle_alpha   90.00
_cell.angle_beta   90.00
_cell.angle_gamma   90.00
#
_symmetry.space_group_name_H-M   'P 1'
#
loop_
_entity.id
_entity.type
_entity.pdbx_description
1 polymer ?
#
loop_
_entity_poly.entity_id
_entity_poly.type
_entity_poly.pdbx_seq_one_letter_code
_entity_poly.pdbx_strand_id
1 'polypeptide(L)'
;MTHSIYFQLLGIRCNRILMLAMIFFLALAATAQRTKKRPAVDRFPDGTVVDDWFRQNDMAQLDQLGRQYRLTDFGVAADSTLVQTAAIQRIIDQAQTPAVVVIPRGTFMSGSLFLRQGVNLWLEEGAKLKGSSDIADFPIVTTRIEGQTCKYFAALVNADSIDGLKIGGHGIIDGNGLPYWKAFWLRRSWNPQCTNKDEQRPRLLYISHSANVEISGLTLQNSPFWTCHLYRSHHVKMLGLRITSPAAPVKAPSTDAIDIDACTDIHVKNCFMAVNDDAIALKGGKGPYADKDPTNGANERIIVEDCEYGFSHGCLTCGSESIHSRNIILRRIHVGHGQRLLWLKMRPDTPQQYEYITVEDITGTVTHFLFIQPWTQFFDLQGRTDMPVSFGDHITMRRCTMDCTNFFNVKRADDQYRLSNFTFSYLDITAKNPAFDTSQIENCEVSNVEINQNQL
;
A
#
# COMPACT_ATOMS: atom_id res chain seq x y z
N MET A 1 77.40 1.40 -44.87
CA MET A 1 76.80 2.51 -44.09
C MET A 1 75.28 2.62 -44.25
N THR A 2 74.59 1.61 -44.75
CA THR A 2 73.15 1.71 -45.05
C THR A 2 72.20 0.90 -44.08
N HIS A 3 72.79 0.13 -43.17
CA HIS A 3 71.97 -0.67 -42.22
C HIS A 3 71.68 0.02 -40.87
N SER A 4 72.37 1.10 -40.49
CA SER A 4 72.22 1.76 -39.17
C SER A 4 71.12 2.80 -39.13
N ILE A 5 70.69 3.34 -40.28
CA ILE A 5 69.69 4.41 -40.34
C ILE A 5 68.25 3.83 -40.29
N TYR A 6 68.06 2.59 -40.74
CA TYR A 6 66.70 1.93 -40.70
C TYR A 6 66.25 1.54 -39.29
N PHE A 7 67.16 1.17 -38.40
CA PHE A 7 66.82 0.82 -37.02
C PHE A 7 66.45 2.02 -36.15
N GLN A 8 67.06 3.20 -36.42
CA GLN A 8 66.70 4.41 -35.68
C GLN A 8 65.32 4.97 -36.08
N LEU A 9 64.92 4.85 -37.34
CA LEU A 9 63.60 5.31 -37.82
C LEU A 9 62.46 4.39 -37.40
N LEU A 10 62.71 3.08 -37.24
CA LEU A 10 61.69 2.14 -36.67
C LEU A 10 61.50 2.35 -35.16
N GLY A 11 62.57 2.64 -34.39
CA GLY A 11 62.48 2.92 -32.95
C GLY A 11 61.68 4.19 -32.62
N ILE A 12 61.81 5.24 -33.45
CA ILE A 12 61.13 6.53 -33.29
C ILE A 12 59.64 6.40 -33.65
N ARG A 13 59.28 5.58 -34.64
CA ARG A 13 57.88 5.32 -35.01
C ARG A 13 57.17 4.45 -33.95
N CYS A 14 57.81 3.44 -33.39
CA CYS A 14 57.27 2.58 -32.35
C CYS A 14 57.00 3.33 -31.05
N ASN A 15 57.91 4.22 -30.63
CA ASN A 15 57.70 5.07 -29.44
C ASN A 15 56.59 6.11 -29.63
N ARG A 16 56.37 6.65 -30.83
CA ARG A 16 55.25 7.57 -31.10
C ARG A 16 53.89 6.85 -31.11
N ILE A 17 53.83 5.62 -31.61
CA ILE A 17 52.60 4.80 -31.59
C ILE A 17 52.27 4.38 -30.17
N LEU A 18 53.26 3.96 -29.36
CA LEU A 18 53.07 3.66 -27.93
C LEU A 18 52.63 4.88 -27.14
N MET A 19 53.20 6.06 -27.41
CA MET A 19 52.82 7.29 -26.72
C MET A 19 51.43 7.77 -27.12
N LEU A 20 51.02 7.63 -28.38
CA LEU A 20 49.65 7.91 -28.83
C LEU A 20 48.64 6.91 -28.28
N ALA A 21 48.97 5.61 -28.20
CA ALA A 21 48.13 4.60 -27.55
C ALA A 21 47.96 4.86 -26.05
N MET A 22 49.02 5.28 -25.36
CA MET A 22 48.97 5.62 -23.94
C MET A 22 48.16 6.89 -23.67
N ILE A 23 48.26 7.91 -24.55
CA ILE A 23 47.42 9.12 -24.48
C ILE A 23 45.94 8.77 -24.76
N PHE A 24 45.68 7.85 -25.71
CA PHE A 24 44.32 7.40 -26.00
C PHE A 24 43.71 6.57 -24.85
N PHE A 25 44.50 5.71 -24.17
CA PHE A 25 44.11 4.99 -22.96
C PHE A 25 43.92 5.92 -21.76
N LEU A 26 44.74 6.94 -21.59
CA LEU A 26 44.56 7.98 -20.56
C LEU A 26 43.33 8.85 -20.82
N ALA A 27 43.03 9.17 -22.08
CA ALA A 27 41.82 9.89 -22.48
C ALA A 27 40.57 9.03 -22.30
N LEU A 28 40.62 7.72 -22.60
CA LEU A 28 39.53 6.77 -22.29
C LEU A 28 39.32 6.55 -20.77
N ALA A 29 40.42 6.51 -20.00
CA ALA A 29 40.35 6.45 -18.53
C ALA A 29 39.78 7.74 -17.92
N ALA A 30 40.13 8.91 -18.50
CA ALA A 30 39.59 10.21 -18.07
C ALA A 30 38.10 10.40 -18.45
N THR A 31 37.64 9.81 -19.56
CA THR A 31 36.22 9.82 -19.92
C THR A 31 35.45 8.78 -19.15
N ALA A 32 36.04 7.71 -18.62
CA ALA A 32 35.43 6.74 -17.74
C ALA A 32 35.27 7.23 -16.28
N GLN A 33 35.96 8.29 -15.88
CA GLN A 33 35.62 9.10 -14.71
C GLN A 33 34.50 10.11 -15.01
N ARG A 34 33.47 9.70 -15.74
CA ARG A 34 32.17 10.36 -15.59
C ARG A 34 31.82 10.25 -14.11
N THR A 35 31.97 11.36 -13.43
CA THR A 35 31.45 11.55 -12.08
C THR A 35 30.13 10.81 -11.99
N LYS A 36 30.10 9.67 -11.26
CA LYS A 36 28.82 9.11 -10.79
C LYS A 36 28.19 10.27 -10.05
N LYS A 37 27.26 10.99 -10.71
CA LYS A 37 26.42 11.96 -10.00
C LYS A 37 25.96 11.21 -8.78
N ARG A 38 26.30 11.68 -7.58
CA ARG A 38 25.72 11.14 -6.37
C ARG A 38 24.21 11.09 -6.63
N PRO A 39 23.55 9.95 -6.43
CA PRO A 39 22.11 9.89 -6.61
C PRO A 39 21.52 11.05 -5.82
N ALA A 40 20.59 11.79 -6.42
CA ALA A 40 19.93 12.87 -5.75
C ALA A 40 19.33 12.31 -4.44
N VAL A 41 19.52 13.06 -3.35
CA VAL A 41 18.96 12.66 -2.06
C VAL A 41 17.43 12.60 -2.21
N ASP A 42 16.85 11.43 -1.95
CA ASP A 42 15.40 11.24 -2.02
C ASP A 42 14.71 12.02 -0.90
N ARG A 43 13.60 12.68 -1.22
CA ARG A 43 12.90 13.56 -0.29
C ARG A 43 11.41 13.31 -0.33
N PHE A 44 10.77 13.44 0.82
CA PHE A 44 9.33 13.56 0.92
C PHE A 44 8.84 14.88 0.29
N PRO A 45 7.55 14.98 -0.05
CA PRO A 45 7.03 16.15 -0.73
C PRO A 45 7.20 17.48 0.04
N ASP A 46 7.32 17.45 1.37
CA ASP A 46 7.61 18.63 2.20
C ASP A 46 9.11 19.03 2.21
N GLY A 47 9.96 18.28 1.49
CA GLY A 47 11.39 18.50 1.40
C GLY A 47 12.24 17.76 2.44
N THR A 48 11.64 17.08 3.41
CA THR A 48 12.38 16.25 4.38
C THR A 48 13.06 15.06 3.69
N VAL A 49 14.21 14.66 4.19
CA VAL A 49 14.98 13.55 3.60
C VAL A 49 14.31 12.24 3.92
N VAL A 50 14.19 11.37 2.90
CA VAL A 50 13.73 9.99 3.08
C VAL A 50 14.79 9.20 3.84
N ASP A 51 14.42 8.61 4.97
CA ASP A 51 15.29 7.81 5.81
C ASP A 51 15.86 6.60 5.05
N ASP A 52 17.09 6.19 5.39
CA ASP A 52 17.73 5.02 4.79
C ASP A 52 16.98 3.71 5.06
N TRP A 53 16.14 3.67 6.10
CA TRP A 53 15.26 2.54 6.38
C TRP A 53 14.36 2.18 5.17
N PHE A 54 13.87 3.16 4.41
CA PHE A 54 13.08 2.91 3.20
C PHE A 54 13.88 2.25 2.06
N ARG A 55 15.20 2.27 2.12
CA ARG A 55 16.08 1.63 1.12
C ARG A 55 16.47 0.20 1.48
N GLN A 56 16.31 -0.20 2.75
CA GLN A 56 16.61 -1.53 3.24
C GLN A 56 15.43 -2.46 2.94
N ASN A 57 15.46 -3.22 1.85
CA ASN A 57 14.33 -4.01 1.36
C ASN A 57 14.63 -5.51 1.25
N ASP A 58 15.64 -5.98 1.97
CA ASP A 58 15.92 -7.41 2.10
C ASP A 58 14.82 -8.05 2.94
N MET A 59 14.12 -9.03 2.35
CA MET A 59 13.08 -9.77 3.05
C MET A 59 13.70 -10.77 4.04
N ALA A 60 13.08 -10.89 5.21
CA ALA A 60 13.47 -11.87 6.21
C ALA A 60 13.49 -13.29 5.65
N GLN A 61 14.43 -14.11 6.13
CA GLN A 61 14.55 -15.52 5.75
C GLN A 61 14.19 -16.41 6.95
N LEU A 62 13.64 -17.59 6.68
CA LEU A 62 13.13 -18.50 7.72
C LEU A 62 14.19 -18.84 8.79
N ASP A 63 15.43 -19.05 8.37
CA ASP A 63 16.56 -19.40 9.24
C ASP A 63 17.00 -18.28 10.20
N GLN A 64 16.57 -17.05 9.93
CA GLN A 64 16.84 -15.86 10.75
C GLN A 64 15.77 -15.61 11.85
N LEU A 65 14.64 -16.33 11.80
CA LEU A 65 13.45 -16.03 12.62
C LEU A 65 13.40 -16.76 13.97
N GLY A 66 14.46 -17.46 14.34
CA GLY A 66 14.56 -18.18 15.60
C GLY A 66 14.12 -19.64 15.52
N ARG A 67 13.74 -20.22 16.67
CA ARG A 67 13.36 -21.63 16.75
C ARG A 67 12.07 -21.90 15.97
N GLN A 68 12.11 -22.91 15.10
CA GLN A 68 10.97 -23.28 14.26
C GLN A 68 10.00 -24.21 15.01
N TYR A 69 8.72 -23.91 14.92
CA TYR A 69 7.62 -24.71 15.42
C TYR A 69 6.71 -25.05 14.24
N ARG A 70 6.98 -26.18 13.60
CA ARG A 70 6.23 -26.64 12.43
C ARG A 70 4.91 -27.27 12.87
N LEU A 71 3.77 -26.82 12.34
CA LEU A 71 2.42 -27.24 12.78
C LEU A 71 2.25 -28.77 12.86
N THR A 72 2.73 -29.48 11.85
CA THR A 72 2.61 -30.95 11.76
C THR A 72 3.35 -31.70 12.86
N ASP A 73 4.44 -31.14 13.40
CA ASP A 73 5.23 -31.75 14.48
C ASP A 73 4.47 -31.73 15.82
N PHE A 74 3.40 -30.94 15.90
CA PHE A 74 2.51 -30.79 17.06
C PHE A 74 1.12 -31.39 16.82
N GLY A 75 0.97 -32.21 15.78
CA GLY A 75 -0.28 -32.92 15.50
C GLY A 75 -1.36 -32.11 14.81
N VAL A 76 -1.04 -30.90 14.30
CA VAL A 76 -1.97 -30.14 13.48
C VAL A 76 -1.99 -30.72 12.07
N ALA A 77 -3.15 -31.19 11.61
CA ALA A 77 -3.28 -31.87 10.34
C ALA A 77 -3.43 -30.89 9.16
N ALA A 78 -2.85 -31.24 8.02
CA ALA A 78 -3.10 -30.52 6.76
C ALA A 78 -4.48 -30.94 6.20
N ASP A 79 -5.55 -30.42 6.84
CA ASP A 79 -6.94 -30.71 6.50
C ASP A 79 -7.72 -29.42 6.28
N SER A 80 -8.25 -29.27 5.07
CA SER A 80 -8.99 -28.08 4.64
C SER A 80 -10.44 -28.01 5.17
N THR A 81 -10.89 -29.00 5.91
CA THR A 81 -12.26 -29.12 6.46
C THR A 81 -12.30 -29.04 7.99
N LEU A 82 -11.15 -29.27 8.64
CA LEU A 82 -11.04 -29.26 10.10
C LEU A 82 -10.55 -27.91 10.62
N VAL A 83 -11.37 -27.22 11.38
CA VAL A 83 -10.98 -25.97 12.06
C VAL A 83 -10.12 -26.32 13.26
N GLN A 84 -8.85 -25.89 13.26
CA GLN A 84 -7.83 -26.25 14.25
C GLN A 84 -7.29 -25.04 15.03
N THR A 85 -8.10 -24.00 15.18
CA THR A 85 -7.70 -22.71 15.80
C THR A 85 -7.00 -22.91 17.15
N ALA A 86 -7.63 -23.67 18.07
CA ALA A 86 -7.08 -23.88 19.41
C ALA A 86 -5.73 -24.61 19.40
N ALA A 87 -5.52 -25.55 18.47
CA ALA A 87 -4.27 -26.28 18.36
C ALA A 87 -3.16 -25.39 17.83
N ILE A 88 -3.44 -24.58 16.79
CA ILE A 88 -2.48 -23.63 16.20
C ILE A 88 -2.16 -22.53 17.22
N GLN A 89 -3.17 -21.97 17.89
CA GLN A 89 -2.97 -20.94 18.91
C GLN A 89 -2.11 -21.42 20.07
N ARG A 90 -2.30 -22.65 20.52
CA ARG A 90 -1.46 -23.25 21.57
C ARG A 90 0.01 -23.29 21.19
N ILE A 91 0.33 -23.60 19.93
CA ILE A 91 1.72 -23.59 19.43
C ILE A 91 2.28 -22.17 19.50
N ILE A 92 1.51 -21.17 19.06
CA ILE A 92 1.90 -19.75 19.15
C ILE A 92 2.15 -19.37 20.62
N ASP A 93 1.25 -19.75 21.52
CA ASP A 93 1.31 -19.35 22.94
C ASP A 93 2.49 -20.02 23.68
N GLN A 94 2.85 -21.24 23.32
CA GLN A 94 3.89 -22.04 23.99
C GLN A 94 5.28 -21.91 23.33
N ALA A 95 5.40 -21.30 22.16
CA ALA A 95 6.67 -21.14 21.47
C ALA A 95 7.67 -20.34 22.32
N GLN A 96 8.87 -20.86 22.49
CA GLN A 96 9.96 -20.18 23.22
C GLN A 96 10.65 -19.19 22.30
N THR A 97 10.58 -17.91 22.64
CA THR A 97 11.11 -16.80 21.85
C THR A 97 12.64 -16.68 21.92
N PRO A 98 13.33 -16.27 20.84
CA PRO A 98 12.77 -15.92 19.53
C PRO A 98 12.31 -17.17 18.77
N ALA A 99 11.12 -17.11 18.15
CA ALA A 99 10.49 -18.23 17.51
C ALA A 99 9.78 -17.90 16.20
N VAL A 100 9.57 -18.90 15.38
CA VAL A 100 8.71 -18.83 14.21
C VAL A 100 7.77 -20.06 14.15
N VAL A 101 6.48 -19.78 14.04
CA VAL A 101 5.48 -20.82 13.74
C VAL A 101 5.47 -21.03 12.24
N VAL A 102 5.76 -22.26 11.81
CA VAL A 102 5.86 -22.63 10.40
C VAL A 102 4.61 -23.40 9.99
N ILE A 103 3.90 -22.86 9.01
CA ILE A 103 2.83 -23.56 8.32
C ILE A 103 3.46 -24.28 7.12
N PRO A 104 3.59 -25.61 7.16
CA PRO A 104 4.20 -26.37 6.08
C PRO A 104 3.25 -26.54 4.91
N ARG A 105 3.74 -27.12 3.82
CA ARG A 105 2.93 -27.45 2.64
C ARG A 105 1.63 -28.19 3.02
N GLY A 106 0.51 -27.72 2.51
CA GLY A 106 -0.84 -28.24 2.80
C GLY A 106 -1.81 -27.10 3.14
N THR A 107 -3.07 -27.46 3.42
CA THR A 107 -4.10 -26.49 3.80
C THR A 107 -4.50 -26.69 5.24
N PHE A 108 -4.39 -25.65 6.05
CA PHE A 108 -4.72 -25.62 7.47
C PHE A 108 -5.84 -24.62 7.69
N MET A 109 -6.99 -25.07 8.23
CA MET A 109 -8.13 -24.19 8.47
C MET A 109 -8.13 -23.69 9.91
N SER A 110 -8.40 -22.40 10.07
CA SER A 110 -8.43 -21.74 11.37
C SER A 110 -9.47 -20.62 11.43
N GLY A 111 -9.97 -20.33 12.60
CA GLY A 111 -10.51 -19.02 12.98
C GLY A 111 -9.40 -18.05 13.34
N SER A 112 -9.71 -17.07 14.21
CA SER A 112 -8.75 -16.03 14.58
C SER A 112 -7.52 -16.55 15.31
N LEU A 113 -6.34 -16.17 14.83
CA LEU A 113 -5.06 -16.39 15.46
C LEU A 113 -4.50 -15.07 16.00
N PHE A 114 -3.89 -15.10 17.17
CA PHE A 114 -3.29 -13.94 17.83
C PHE A 114 -1.79 -14.19 18.01
N LEU A 115 -0.98 -13.43 17.28
CA LEU A 115 0.47 -13.47 17.42
C LEU A 115 0.90 -12.73 18.71
N ARG A 116 2.08 -13.05 19.20
CA ARG A 116 2.65 -12.43 20.40
C ARG A 116 4.10 -12.02 20.20
N GLN A 117 4.59 -11.19 21.09
CA GLN A 117 5.96 -10.67 21.05
C GLN A 117 6.98 -11.79 20.88
N GLY A 118 7.87 -11.65 19.90
CA GLY A 118 8.97 -12.57 19.62
C GLY A 118 8.57 -13.88 18.91
N VAL A 119 7.31 -13.99 18.46
CA VAL A 119 6.83 -15.13 17.66
C VAL A 119 6.46 -14.64 16.26
N ASN A 120 7.17 -15.12 15.26
CA ASN A 120 6.96 -14.87 13.84
C ASN A 120 6.03 -15.91 13.21
N LEU A 121 5.50 -15.62 12.02
CA LEU A 121 4.70 -16.55 11.24
C LEU A 121 5.32 -16.76 9.86
N TRP A 122 5.49 -18.00 9.45
CA TRP A 122 6.06 -18.35 8.16
C TRP A 122 5.21 -19.39 7.43
N LEU A 123 4.87 -19.13 6.17
CA LEU A 123 4.15 -20.04 5.31
C LEU A 123 5.10 -20.55 4.21
N GLU A 124 5.36 -21.86 4.20
CA GLU A 124 6.19 -22.48 3.16
C GLU A 124 5.50 -22.44 1.79
N GLU A 125 6.26 -22.70 0.74
CA GLU A 125 5.71 -22.87 -0.60
C GLU A 125 4.68 -24.01 -0.63
N GLY A 126 3.49 -23.73 -1.15
CA GLY A 126 2.36 -24.67 -1.16
C GLY A 126 1.61 -24.78 0.17
N ALA A 127 1.98 -24.01 1.18
CA ALA A 127 1.21 -23.84 2.40
C ALA A 127 0.02 -22.93 2.18
N LYS A 128 -1.11 -23.23 2.83
CA LYS A 128 -2.29 -22.38 2.88
C LYS A 128 -2.87 -22.33 4.28
N LEU A 129 -2.92 -21.13 4.87
CA LEU A 129 -3.74 -20.83 6.03
C LEU A 129 -5.11 -20.38 5.52
N LYS A 130 -6.15 -21.17 5.76
CA LYS A 130 -7.50 -20.92 5.28
C LYS A 130 -8.41 -20.50 6.44
N GLY A 131 -9.12 -19.38 6.28
CA GLY A 131 -10.11 -18.92 7.25
C GLY A 131 -11.33 -19.85 7.33
N SER A 132 -11.90 -19.98 8.53
CA SER A 132 -13.17 -20.66 8.72
C SER A 132 -14.29 -19.94 7.96
N SER A 133 -15.30 -20.69 7.56
CA SER A 133 -16.56 -20.15 7.00
C SER A 133 -17.61 -19.86 8.07
N ASP A 134 -17.36 -20.24 9.32
CA ASP A 134 -18.22 -19.95 10.45
C ASP A 134 -17.73 -18.71 11.21
N ILE A 135 -18.58 -17.69 11.30
CA ILE A 135 -18.24 -16.45 12.01
C ILE A 135 -18.05 -16.68 13.52
N ALA A 136 -18.58 -17.74 14.09
CA ALA A 136 -18.40 -18.11 15.49
C ALA A 136 -16.94 -18.43 15.84
N ASP A 137 -16.11 -18.78 14.86
CA ASP A 137 -14.67 -19.00 15.01
C ASP A 137 -13.85 -17.70 15.11
N PHE A 138 -14.52 -16.54 14.99
CA PHE A 138 -13.89 -15.22 15.06
C PHE A 138 -14.48 -14.46 16.26
N PRO A 139 -13.77 -14.36 17.39
CA PRO A 139 -14.27 -13.69 18.58
C PRO A 139 -14.48 -12.20 18.35
N ILE A 140 -15.48 -11.63 19.03
CA ILE A 140 -15.69 -10.19 19.08
C ILE A 140 -14.70 -9.57 20.06
N VAL A 141 -13.90 -8.63 19.56
CA VAL A 141 -12.86 -7.92 20.30
C VAL A 141 -13.06 -6.41 20.20
N THR A 142 -12.38 -5.65 21.06
CA THR A 142 -12.23 -4.21 20.81
C THR A 142 -11.25 -4.04 19.69
N THR A 143 -11.67 -3.36 18.63
CA THR A 143 -10.87 -3.20 17.42
C THR A 143 -11.20 -1.87 16.73
N ARG A 144 -10.66 -1.68 15.53
CA ARG A 144 -10.82 -0.48 14.74
C ARG A 144 -11.53 -0.80 13.43
N ILE A 145 -12.62 -0.13 13.12
CA ILE A 145 -13.35 -0.24 11.84
C ILE A 145 -13.81 1.17 11.42
N GLU A 146 -13.59 1.52 10.15
CA GLU A 146 -14.03 2.79 9.55
C GLU A 146 -13.67 4.01 10.40
N GLY A 147 -12.40 4.11 10.82
CA GLY A 147 -11.92 5.24 11.60
C GLY A 147 -12.52 5.35 13.01
N GLN A 148 -13.09 4.30 13.55
CA GLN A 148 -13.70 4.30 14.89
C GLN A 148 -13.35 3.04 15.68
N THR A 149 -13.05 3.21 16.97
CA THR A 149 -12.88 2.09 17.90
C THR A 149 -14.24 1.49 18.24
N CYS A 150 -14.40 0.18 18.06
CA CYS A 150 -15.67 -0.51 18.26
C CYS A 150 -15.48 -1.97 18.68
N LYS A 151 -16.56 -2.65 19.01
CA LYS A 151 -16.61 -4.11 19.13
C LYS A 151 -16.91 -4.71 17.77
N TYR A 152 -16.02 -5.57 17.28
CA TYR A 152 -16.19 -6.23 16.00
C TYR A 152 -15.40 -7.55 15.97
N PHE A 153 -15.60 -8.36 14.93
CA PHE A 153 -14.90 -9.62 14.75
C PHE A 153 -13.40 -9.43 14.57
N ALA A 154 -12.62 -10.24 15.26
CA ALA A 154 -11.17 -10.30 15.08
C ALA A 154 -10.82 -10.73 13.64
N ALA A 155 -9.64 -10.38 13.16
CA ALA A 155 -9.11 -10.84 11.88
C ALA A 155 -8.72 -12.33 11.93
N LEU A 156 -8.43 -12.92 10.77
CA LEU A 156 -7.85 -14.26 10.73
C LEU A 156 -6.49 -14.30 11.43
N VAL A 157 -5.63 -13.31 11.14
CA VAL A 157 -4.35 -13.14 11.84
C VAL A 157 -4.31 -11.76 12.49
N ASN A 158 -4.06 -11.72 13.79
CA ASN A 158 -4.02 -10.52 14.60
C ASN A 158 -2.66 -10.36 15.28
N ALA A 159 -2.16 -9.13 15.32
CA ALA A 159 -1.00 -8.75 16.11
C ALA A 159 -1.27 -7.39 16.76
N ASP A 160 -1.02 -7.29 18.06
CA ASP A 160 -1.17 -6.05 18.80
C ASP A 160 0.02 -5.82 19.70
N SER A 161 0.56 -4.60 19.70
CA SER A 161 1.66 -4.17 20.57
C SER A 161 2.91 -5.06 20.43
N ILE A 162 3.30 -5.41 19.19
CA ILE A 162 4.46 -6.26 18.89
C ILE A 162 5.55 -5.42 18.22
N ASP A 163 6.79 -5.59 18.68
CA ASP A 163 7.98 -5.02 18.04
C ASP A 163 8.81 -6.11 17.34
N GLY A 164 9.15 -5.89 16.08
CA GLY A 164 10.02 -6.78 15.30
C GLY A 164 9.31 -7.97 14.64
N LEU A 165 7.99 -7.95 14.48
CA LEU A 165 7.19 -9.04 13.89
C LEU A 165 7.52 -9.28 12.40
N LYS A 166 7.68 -10.57 12.04
CA LYS A 166 7.77 -11.01 10.65
C LYS A 166 6.65 -11.99 10.31
N ILE A 167 5.89 -11.69 9.25
CA ILE A 167 4.89 -12.58 8.64
C ILE A 167 5.35 -12.80 7.20
N GLY A 168 5.89 -13.98 6.88
CA GLY A 168 6.58 -14.15 5.60
C GLY A 168 6.47 -15.55 5.01
N GLY A 169 7.18 -15.74 3.88
CA GLY A 169 7.24 -16.98 3.14
C GLY A 169 6.69 -16.90 1.73
N HIS A 170 6.34 -18.06 1.17
CA HIS A 170 5.83 -18.19 -0.20
C HIS A 170 4.45 -18.85 -0.26
N GLY A 171 3.78 -18.94 0.89
CA GLY A 171 2.46 -19.56 1.01
C GLY A 171 1.32 -18.57 0.80
N ILE A 172 0.12 -19.02 1.14
CA ILE A 172 -1.14 -18.34 0.91
C ILE A 172 -1.87 -18.15 2.25
N ILE A 173 -2.31 -16.93 2.54
CA ILE A 173 -3.34 -16.67 3.55
C ILE A 173 -4.64 -16.41 2.79
N ASP A 174 -5.61 -17.29 2.95
CA ASP A 174 -6.89 -17.30 2.24
C ASP A 174 -8.04 -17.06 3.22
N GLY A 175 -8.72 -15.93 3.07
CA GLY A 175 -9.82 -15.56 3.97
C GLY A 175 -11.10 -16.40 3.80
N ASN A 176 -11.17 -17.27 2.76
CA ASN A 176 -12.36 -18.06 2.47
C ASN A 176 -13.64 -17.21 2.36
N GLY A 177 -13.56 -16.05 1.74
CA GLY A 177 -14.54 -14.98 1.80
C GLY A 177 -15.90 -15.27 1.16
N LEU A 178 -16.00 -16.26 0.25
CA LEU A 178 -17.23 -16.50 -0.53
C LEU A 178 -18.52 -16.63 0.30
N PRO A 179 -18.58 -17.37 1.42
CA PRO A 179 -19.79 -17.43 2.26
C PRO A 179 -20.19 -16.06 2.81
N TYR A 180 -19.21 -15.27 3.25
CA TYR A 180 -19.39 -13.92 3.79
C TYR A 180 -19.88 -12.94 2.73
N TRP A 181 -19.35 -13.01 1.49
CA TRP A 181 -19.79 -12.14 0.40
C TRP A 181 -21.22 -12.45 -0.03
N LYS A 182 -21.61 -13.75 -0.06
CA LYS A 182 -23.00 -14.14 -0.32
C LYS A 182 -23.93 -13.58 0.75
N ALA A 183 -23.59 -13.69 2.03
CA ALA A 183 -24.37 -13.15 3.14
C ALA A 183 -24.47 -11.61 3.06
N PHE A 184 -23.38 -10.93 2.71
CA PHE A 184 -23.35 -9.47 2.51
C PHE A 184 -24.34 -9.05 1.42
N TRP A 185 -24.28 -9.62 0.24
CA TRP A 185 -25.16 -9.23 -0.86
C TRP A 185 -26.61 -9.60 -0.60
N LEU A 186 -26.86 -10.73 0.05
CA LEU A 186 -28.20 -11.12 0.46
C LEU A 186 -28.77 -10.11 1.46
N ARG A 187 -28.04 -9.71 2.49
CA ARG A 187 -28.48 -8.71 3.46
C ARG A 187 -28.79 -7.38 2.78
N ARG A 188 -27.88 -6.90 1.90
CA ARG A 188 -28.06 -5.64 1.17
C ARG A 188 -29.23 -5.63 0.22
N SER A 189 -29.65 -6.79 -0.29
CA SER A 189 -30.81 -6.89 -1.18
C SER A 189 -32.13 -6.57 -0.48
N TRP A 190 -32.22 -6.83 0.82
CA TRP A 190 -33.46 -6.60 1.63
C TRP A 190 -33.28 -5.51 2.70
N ASN A 191 -32.07 -5.12 3.02
CA ASN A 191 -31.79 -3.95 3.87
C ASN A 191 -30.67 -3.08 3.26
N PRO A 192 -30.98 -2.18 2.29
CA PRO A 192 -29.99 -1.32 1.65
C PRO A 192 -29.30 -0.33 2.60
N GLN A 193 -29.86 -0.10 3.80
CA GLN A 193 -29.31 0.80 4.81
C GLN A 193 -28.25 0.14 5.71
N CYS A 194 -27.97 -1.15 5.53
CA CYS A 194 -26.92 -1.84 6.27
C CYS A 194 -25.56 -1.12 6.12
N THR A 195 -24.90 -0.92 7.24
CA THR A 195 -23.52 -0.42 7.30
C THR A 195 -22.53 -1.59 7.27
N ASN A 196 -21.24 -1.31 7.12
CA ASN A 196 -20.23 -2.35 7.22
C ASN A 196 -20.10 -2.92 8.65
N LYS A 197 -20.51 -2.17 9.66
CA LYS A 197 -20.55 -2.63 11.07
C LYS A 197 -21.69 -3.58 11.37
N ASP A 198 -22.77 -3.55 10.58
CA ASP A 198 -23.88 -4.50 10.69
C ASP A 198 -23.54 -5.85 10.05
N GLU A 199 -22.47 -5.89 9.23
CA GLU A 199 -22.02 -7.10 8.55
C GLU A 199 -21.14 -7.95 9.47
N GLN A 200 -21.15 -9.25 9.25
CA GLN A 200 -20.38 -10.22 10.02
C GLN A 200 -19.24 -10.77 9.15
N ARG A 201 -18.14 -10.03 9.07
CA ARG A 201 -17.03 -10.33 8.16
C ARG A 201 -15.69 -10.08 8.85
N PRO A 202 -14.86 -11.10 9.08
CA PRO A 202 -13.49 -10.88 9.59
C PRO A 202 -12.60 -10.24 8.51
N ARG A 203 -11.64 -9.44 8.94
CA ARG A 203 -10.51 -9.02 8.09
C ARG A 203 -9.51 -10.17 7.93
N LEU A 204 -8.59 -10.07 6.97
CA LEU A 204 -7.56 -11.10 6.82
C LEU A 204 -6.42 -10.90 7.82
N LEU A 205 -5.78 -9.73 7.79
CA LEU A 205 -4.70 -9.34 8.72
C LEU A 205 -5.09 -8.06 9.45
N TYR A 206 -4.86 -8.02 10.76
CA TYR A 206 -4.95 -6.82 11.56
C TYR A 206 -3.72 -6.66 12.45
N ILE A 207 -2.96 -5.59 12.20
CA ILE A 207 -1.74 -5.26 12.92
C ILE A 207 -1.94 -3.91 13.60
N SER A 208 -1.89 -3.88 14.93
CA SER A 208 -2.14 -2.66 15.70
C SER A 208 -1.03 -2.37 16.69
N HIS A 209 -0.77 -1.09 16.97
CA HIS A 209 0.19 -0.59 17.95
C HIS A 209 1.58 -1.24 17.87
N SER A 210 1.98 -1.66 16.67
CA SER A 210 3.18 -2.48 16.46
C SER A 210 4.27 -1.71 15.72
N ALA A 211 5.51 -2.13 15.92
CA ALA A 211 6.68 -1.49 15.33
C ALA A 211 7.58 -2.50 14.62
N ASN A 212 8.36 -2.03 13.64
CA ASN A 212 9.37 -2.83 12.93
C ASN A 212 8.79 -4.12 12.34
N VAL A 213 7.59 -4.01 11.76
CA VAL A 213 6.84 -5.14 11.19
C VAL A 213 7.24 -5.34 9.73
N GLU A 214 7.37 -6.60 9.32
CA GLU A 214 7.51 -6.97 7.92
C GLU A 214 6.46 -8.02 7.54
N ILE A 215 5.77 -7.78 6.42
CA ILE A 215 4.87 -8.74 5.79
C ILE A 215 5.41 -8.95 4.37
N SER A 216 5.90 -10.16 4.04
CA SER A 216 6.66 -10.34 2.81
C SER A 216 6.44 -11.67 2.09
N GLY A 217 6.46 -11.65 0.75
CA GLY A 217 6.49 -12.81 -0.14
C GLY A 217 5.19 -13.62 -0.26
N LEU A 218 4.16 -13.27 0.48
CA LEU A 218 2.91 -14.02 0.61
C LEU A 218 1.88 -13.68 -0.47
N THR A 219 1.01 -14.65 -0.75
CA THR A 219 -0.28 -14.39 -1.39
C THR A 219 -1.37 -14.21 -0.33
N LEU A 220 -2.04 -13.07 -0.35
CA LEU A 220 -3.17 -12.72 0.51
C LEU A 220 -4.41 -12.64 -0.36
N GLN A 221 -5.38 -13.52 -0.13
CA GLN A 221 -6.50 -13.62 -1.04
C GLN A 221 -7.84 -13.89 -0.35
N ASN A 222 -8.91 -13.60 -1.06
CA ASN A 222 -10.28 -13.94 -0.67
C ASN A 222 -10.66 -13.44 0.72
N SER A 223 -10.18 -12.27 1.11
CA SER A 223 -10.58 -11.68 2.39
C SER A 223 -12.10 -11.48 2.44
N PRO A 224 -12.77 -11.83 3.54
CA PRO A 224 -14.19 -11.51 3.71
C PRO A 224 -14.48 -10.00 3.75
N PHE A 225 -13.52 -9.21 4.21
CA PHE A 225 -13.55 -7.75 4.36
C PHE A 225 -12.19 -7.16 3.97
N TRP A 226 -11.69 -6.09 4.60
CA TRP A 226 -10.37 -5.50 4.37
C TRP A 226 -9.28 -6.56 4.48
N THR A 227 -8.29 -6.51 3.58
CA THR A 227 -7.27 -7.54 3.53
C THR A 227 -6.17 -7.30 4.56
N CYS A 228 -5.45 -6.18 4.48
CA CYS A 228 -4.43 -5.81 5.47
C CYS A 228 -4.83 -4.50 6.13
N HIS A 229 -5.09 -4.52 7.42
CA HIS A 229 -5.37 -3.32 8.18
C HIS A 229 -4.26 -3.05 9.21
N LEU A 230 -3.52 -1.96 8.98
CA LEU A 230 -2.51 -1.44 9.89
C LEU A 230 -3.12 -0.32 10.70
N TYR A 231 -3.01 -0.38 12.03
CA TYR A 231 -3.53 0.67 12.92
C TYR A 231 -2.48 1.10 13.94
N ARG A 232 -2.19 2.41 14.01
CA ARG A 232 -1.24 3.01 14.96
C ARG A 232 0.09 2.28 15.05
N SER A 233 0.58 1.83 13.89
CA SER A 233 1.83 1.08 13.74
C SER A 233 2.86 1.92 13.00
N HIS A 234 4.14 1.64 13.21
CA HIS A 234 5.21 2.37 12.55
C HIS A 234 6.36 1.47 12.13
N HIS A 235 7.14 1.94 11.15
CA HIS A 235 8.19 1.16 10.52
C HIS A 235 7.67 -0.20 10.02
N VAL A 236 6.63 -0.16 9.17
CA VAL A 236 6.01 -1.36 8.58
C VAL A 236 6.42 -1.49 7.12
N LYS A 237 6.96 -2.64 6.76
CA LYS A 237 7.29 -3.02 5.38
C LYS A 237 6.33 -4.09 4.86
N MET A 238 5.82 -3.86 3.67
CA MET A 238 4.99 -4.80 2.92
C MET A 238 5.68 -5.06 1.58
N LEU A 239 6.34 -6.21 1.44
CA LEU A 239 7.29 -6.47 0.37
C LEU A 239 6.90 -7.70 -0.47
N GLY A 240 6.81 -7.53 -1.79
CA GLY A 240 6.59 -8.65 -2.71
C GLY A 240 5.29 -9.42 -2.47
N LEU A 241 4.24 -8.76 -2.02
CA LEU A 241 2.94 -9.38 -1.75
C LEU A 241 2.10 -9.49 -3.02
N ARG A 242 1.30 -10.53 -3.10
CA ARG A 242 0.22 -10.66 -4.06
C ARG A 242 -1.13 -10.60 -3.35
N ILE A 243 -1.89 -9.50 -3.52
CA ILE A 243 -3.16 -9.27 -2.82
C ILE A 243 -4.30 -9.29 -3.84
N THR A 244 -5.26 -10.22 -3.68
CA THR A 244 -6.32 -10.38 -4.65
C THR A 244 -7.69 -10.69 -4.05
N SER A 245 -8.75 -10.18 -4.69
CA SER A 245 -10.13 -10.58 -4.45
C SER A 245 -10.91 -10.71 -5.76
N PRO A 246 -11.80 -11.73 -5.91
CA PRO A 246 -12.48 -12.01 -7.16
C PRO A 246 -13.68 -11.07 -7.39
N ALA A 247 -13.93 -10.77 -8.68
CA ALA A 247 -15.15 -10.09 -9.11
C ALA A 247 -16.29 -11.08 -9.47
N ALA A 248 -15.97 -12.34 -9.73
CA ALA A 248 -16.89 -13.42 -10.10
C ALA A 248 -16.52 -14.73 -9.38
N PRO A 249 -17.46 -15.66 -9.14
CA PRO A 249 -18.90 -15.60 -9.45
C PRO A 249 -19.69 -14.68 -8.52
N VAL A 250 -19.12 -14.29 -7.37
CA VAL A 250 -19.67 -13.31 -6.42
C VAL A 250 -18.62 -12.23 -6.20
N LYS A 251 -18.98 -10.98 -6.48
CA LYS A 251 -18.08 -9.85 -6.24
C LYS A 251 -17.75 -9.74 -4.75
N ALA A 252 -16.48 -9.76 -4.41
CA ALA A 252 -16.01 -9.57 -3.05
C ALA A 252 -16.19 -8.09 -2.63
N PRO A 253 -17.02 -7.75 -1.64
CA PRO A 253 -17.29 -6.37 -1.28
C PRO A 253 -16.30 -5.85 -0.23
N SER A 254 -15.92 -4.59 -0.32
CA SER A 254 -15.06 -3.90 0.66
C SER A 254 -13.77 -4.67 0.97
N THR A 255 -13.09 -5.12 -0.09
CA THR A 255 -11.85 -5.91 0.01
C THR A 255 -10.64 -5.06 -0.34
N ASP A 256 -10.51 -3.94 0.35
CA ASP A 256 -9.34 -3.06 0.27
C ASP A 256 -8.08 -3.88 0.47
N ALA A 257 -7.01 -3.61 -0.33
CA ALA A 257 -5.79 -4.40 -0.21
C ALA A 257 -5.01 -4.02 1.05
N ILE A 258 -4.76 -2.72 1.25
CA ILE A 258 -4.02 -2.22 2.40
C ILE A 258 -4.70 -0.96 2.93
N ASP A 259 -5.23 -1.06 4.15
CA ASP A 259 -5.73 0.06 4.94
C ASP A 259 -4.67 0.52 5.92
N ILE A 260 -4.27 1.78 5.82
CA ILE A 260 -3.27 2.41 6.69
C ILE A 260 -4.00 3.42 7.56
N ASP A 261 -4.14 3.14 8.86
CA ASP A 261 -4.96 3.88 9.81
C ASP A 261 -4.09 4.46 10.94
N ALA A 262 -3.83 5.76 10.88
CA ALA A 262 -3.00 6.48 11.86
C ALA A 262 -1.59 5.90 12.02
N CYS A 263 -0.92 5.60 10.91
CA CYS A 263 0.39 4.96 10.88
C CYS A 263 1.49 5.90 10.36
N THR A 264 2.73 5.61 10.72
CA THR A 264 3.90 6.35 10.23
C THR A 264 4.99 5.42 9.73
N ASP A 265 5.79 5.89 8.76
CA ASP A 265 6.91 5.12 8.20
C ASP A 265 6.46 3.78 7.62
N ILE A 266 5.62 3.83 6.59
CA ILE A 266 5.10 2.66 5.90
C ILE A 266 5.73 2.54 4.51
N HIS A 267 6.26 1.38 4.20
CA HIS A 267 6.84 1.08 2.89
C HIS A 267 6.14 -0.12 2.23
N VAL A 268 5.50 0.13 1.10
CA VAL A 268 4.88 -0.91 0.26
C VAL A 268 5.67 -1.00 -1.04
N LYS A 269 6.25 -2.15 -1.35
CA LYS A 269 7.13 -2.30 -2.50
C LYS A 269 7.01 -3.65 -3.18
N ASN A 270 7.12 -3.63 -4.53
CA ASN A 270 7.08 -4.83 -5.38
C ASN A 270 5.83 -5.68 -5.17
N CYS A 271 4.69 -5.06 -4.87
CA CYS A 271 3.43 -5.75 -4.63
C CYS A 271 2.55 -5.76 -5.88
N PHE A 272 1.78 -6.83 -6.05
CA PHE A 272 0.68 -6.92 -6.99
C PHE A 272 -0.65 -6.82 -6.23
N MET A 273 -1.52 -5.90 -6.63
CA MET A 273 -2.84 -5.70 -6.01
C MET A 273 -3.95 -5.70 -7.05
N ALA A 274 -4.94 -6.60 -6.90
CA ALA A 274 -6.14 -6.66 -7.73
C ALA A 274 -7.35 -6.99 -6.86
N VAL A 275 -8.09 -5.96 -6.46
CA VAL A 275 -9.13 -6.05 -5.42
C VAL A 275 -10.40 -5.29 -5.83
N ASN A 276 -11.53 -5.61 -5.20
CA ASN A 276 -12.81 -4.97 -5.52
C ASN A 276 -13.14 -3.76 -4.64
N ASP A 277 -12.13 -3.16 -4.03
CA ASP A 277 -12.18 -1.86 -3.38
C ASP A 277 -10.84 -1.13 -3.54
N ASP A 278 -10.41 -0.30 -2.61
CA ASP A 278 -9.20 0.51 -2.75
C ASP A 278 -7.91 -0.35 -2.66
N ALA A 279 -6.90 -0.06 -3.48
CA ALA A 279 -5.59 -0.72 -3.36
C ALA A 279 -4.85 -0.22 -2.12
N ILE A 280 -4.71 1.10 -1.98
CA ILE A 280 -4.17 1.75 -0.79
C ILE A 280 -5.22 2.73 -0.26
N ALA A 281 -5.69 2.50 0.97
CA ALA A 281 -6.66 3.36 1.64
C ALA A 281 -6.05 3.98 2.90
N LEU A 282 -5.97 5.30 2.95
CA LEU A 282 -5.49 6.04 4.12
C LEU A 282 -6.67 6.37 5.02
N LYS A 283 -6.64 5.84 6.24
CA LYS A 283 -7.65 6.05 7.28
C LYS A 283 -7.08 6.91 8.42
N GLY A 284 -7.76 7.12 9.53
CA GLY A 284 -7.21 7.90 10.66
C GLY A 284 -8.27 8.46 11.59
N GLY A 285 -9.56 8.45 11.21
CA GLY A 285 -10.65 8.92 12.04
C GLY A 285 -11.85 9.38 11.26
N LYS A 286 -13.02 9.37 11.89
CA LYS A 286 -14.32 9.76 11.33
C LYS A 286 -15.16 10.52 12.34
N GLY A 287 -15.89 11.50 11.84
CA GLY A 287 -16.87 12.27 12.60
C GLY A 287 -16.45 13.70 12.91
N PRO A 288 -17.36 14.55 13.35
CA PRO A 288 -17.15 15.98 13.45
C PRO A 288 -16.17 16.41 14.57
N TYR A 289 -15.83 15.49 15.45
CA TYR A 289 -14.87 15.67 16.55
C TYR A 289 -13.67 14.71 16.42
N ALA A 290 -13.45 14.13 15.23
CA ALA A 290 -12.43 13.11 15.04
C ALA A 290 -11.00 13.62 15.29
N ASP A 291 -10.74 14.90 15.10
CA ASP A 291 -9.48 15.58 15.40
C ASP A 291 -9.18 15.69 16.91
N LYS A 292 -10.19 15.48 17.77
CA LYS A 292 -10.08 15.54 19.24
C LYS A 292 -10.06 14.16 19.89
N ASP A 293 -10.36 13.10 19.15
CA ASP A 293 -10.35 11.74 19.67
C ASP A 293 -8.90 11.20 19.69
N PRO A 294 -8.34 10.87 20.86
CA PRO A 294 -6.96 10.39 20.98
C PRO A 294 -6.72 9.01 20.32
N THR A 295 -7.78 8.29 19.95
CA THR A 295 -7.65 7.03 19.22
C THR A 295 -7.44 7.27 17.71
N ASN A 296 -7.68 8.46 17.20
CA ASN A 296 -7.44 8.89 15.84
C ASN A 296 -6.00 9.42 15.66
N GLY A 297 -5.57 9.58 14.42
CA GLY A 297 -4.24 10.09 14.14
C GLY A 297 -3.94 10.30 12.67
N ALA A 298 -2.77 10.86 12.40
CA ALA A 298 -2.27 11.10 11.07
C ALA A 298 -1.64 9.85 10.45
N ASN A 299 -1.68 9.78 9.13
CA ASN A 299 -0.80 8.95 8.32
C ASN A 299 0.37 9.80 7.82
N GLU A 300 1.59 9.37 8.06
CA GLU A 300 2.76 10.18 7.71
C GLU A 300 3.94 9.35 7.23
N ARG A 301 4.66 9.87 6.23
CA ARG A 301 5.83 9.23 5.63
C ARG A 301 5.53 7.82 5.10
N ILE A 302 4.71 7.78 4.05
CA ILE A 302 4.31 6.55 3.37
C ILE A 302 4.89 6.55 1.96
N ILE A 303 5.57 5.48 1.58
CA ILE A 303 6.05 5.26 0.21
C ILE A 303 5.44 3.97 -0.32
N VAL A 304 4.76 4.08 -1.45
CA VAL A 304 4.26 2.95 -2.25
C VAL A 304 4.96 2.99 -3.59
N GLU A 305 5.74 1.97 -3.91
CA GLU A 305 6.59 2.03 -5.09
C GLU A 305 6.81 0.66 -5.76
N ASP A 306 7.14 0.71 -7.05
CA ASP A 306 7.49 -0.48 -7.84
C ASP A 306 6.40 -1.57 -7.81
N CYS A 307 5.10 -1.16 -7.80
CA CYS A 307 3.97 -2.06 -7.70
C CYS A 307 3.20 -2.17 -9.02
N GLU A 308 2.45 -3.26 -9.16
CA GLU A 308 1.53 -3.48 -10.26
C GLU A 308 0.10 -3.58 -9.72
N TYR A 309 -0.81 -2.82 -10.28
CA TYR A 309 -2.22 -2.87 -9.94
C TYR A 309 -3.02 -3.50 -11.08
N GLY A 310 -3.80 -4.51 -10.75
CA GLY A 310 -4.87 -5.00 -11.60
C GLY A 310 -6.08 -4.06 -11.50
N PHE A 311 -7.23 -4.57 -11.00
CA PHE A 311 -8.39 -3.73 -10.74
C PHE A 311 -8.38 -3.19 -9.31
N SER A 312 -8.78 -1.90 -9.13
CA SER A 312 -9.11 -1.31 -7.82
C SER A 312 -10.07 -0.14 -7.98
N HIS A 313 -10.82 0.21 -6.93
CA HIS A 313 -11.66 1.40 -6.90
C HIS A 313 -10.83 2.68 -6.77
N GLY A 314 -9.80 2.68 -5.96
CA GLY A 314 -8.80 3.74 -5.84
C GLY A 314 -7.40 3.16 -5.79
N CYS A 315 -6.48 3.70 -6.60
CA CYS A 315 -5.07 3.28 -6.52
C CYS A 315 -4.41 3.85 -5.25
N LEU A 316 -4.65 5.14 -4.99
CA LEU A 316 -4.37 5.81 -3.73
C LEU A 316 -5.62 6.59 -3.32
N THR A 317 -6.22 6.19 -2.21
CA THR A 317 -7.43 6.81 -1.66
C THR A 317 -7.13 7.45 -0.31
N CYS A 318 -7.35 8.75 -0.21
CA CYS A 318 -7.36 9.46 1.07
C CYS A 318 -8.78 9.47 1.64
N GLY A 319 -8.97 8.71 2.70
CA GLY A 319 -10.28 8.59 3.35
C GLY A 319 -11.11 7.36 2.89
N SER A 320 -12.44 7.46 3.09
CA SER A 320 -13.20 8.60 3.62
C SER A 320 -12.94 8.87 5.12
N GLU A 321 -12.57 7.88 5.90
CA GLU A 321 -12.37 7.95 7.35
C GLU A 321 -10.90 8.31 7.68
N SER A 322 -10.44 9.48 7.24
CA SER A 322 -9.08 9.96 7.49
C SER A 322 -9.13 11.43 7.91
N ILE A 323 -8.47 11.77 8.99
CA ILE A 323 -8.39 13.15 9.47
C ILE A 323 -7.14 13.87 8.95
N HIS A 324 -6.03 13.14 8.77
CA HIS A 324 -4.79 13.75 8.28
C HIS A 324 -3.93 12.73 7.55
N SER A 325 -3.43 13.10 6.37
CA SER A 325 -2.45 12.32 5.62
C SER A 325 -1.40 13.26 5.03
N ARG A 326 -0.13 12.98 5.32
CA ARG A 326 0.99 13.85 4.96
C ARG A 326 2.23 13.06 4.53
N ASN A 327 3.01 13.64 3.60
CA ASN A 327 4.25 13.04 3.11
C ASN A 327 4.04 11.65 2.50
N ILE A 328 3.16 11.58 1.51
CA ILE A 328 2.78 10.35 0.82
C ILE A 328 3.39 10.35 -0.58
N ILE A 329 4.06 9.28 -0.96
CA ILE A 329 4.62 9.08 -2.30
C ILE A 329 4.04 7.81 -2.90
N LEU A 330 3.36 7.92 -4.04
CA LEU A 330 2.98 6.82 -4.91
C LEU A 330 3.82 6.93 -6.18
N ARG A 331 4.72 5.98 -6.45
CA ARG A 331 5.63 6.10 -7.59
C ARG A 331 5.98 4.78 -8.27
N ARG A 332 6.24 4.86 -9.58
CA ARG A 332 6.62 3.71 -10.42
C ARG A 332 5.61 2.56 -10.32
N ILE A 333 4.37 2.92 -10.57
CA ILE A 333 3.24 1.99 -10.55
C ILE A 333 2.75 1.76 -11.98
N HIS A 334 2.50 0.50 -12.32
CA HIS A 334 1.72 0.16 -13.50
C HIS A 334 0.29 -0.20 -13.11
N VAL A 335 -0.69 0.49 -13.71
CA VAL A 335 -2.12 0.26 -13.45
C VAL A 335 -2.73 -0.43 -14.67
N GLY A 336 -3.02 -1.72 -14.58
CA GLY A 336 -3.70 -2.45 -15.65
C GLY A 336 -5.10 -1.89 -15.92
N HIS A 337 -5.92 -1.76 -14.87
CA HIS A 337 -7.21 -1.10 -14.94
C HIS A 337 -7.68 -0.66 -13.54
N GLY A 338 -7.83 0.66 -13.32
CA GLY A 338 -8.31 1.21 -12.05
C GLY A 338 -9.53 2.11 -12.25
N GLN A 339 -10.30 2.36 -11.21
CA GLN A 339 -11.34 3.36 -11.31
C GLN A 339 -10.79 4.78 -11.08
N ARG A 340 -9.95 4.99 -10.05
CA ARG A 340 -9.38 6.32 -9.74
C ARG A 340 -7.90 6.18 -9.39
N LEU A 341 -7.05 7.02 -9.98
CA LEU A 341 -5.63 7.01 -9.65
C LEU A 341 -5.39 7.67 -8.29
N LEU A 342 -5.78 8.95 -8.14
CA LEU A 342 -5.79 9.65 -6.87
C LEU A 342 -7.23 10.02 -6.51
N TRP A 343 -7.65 9.61 -5.32
CA TRP A 343 -8.99 9.88 -4.82
C TRP A 343 -8.96 10.55 -3.45
N LEU A 344 -9.43 11.79 -3.38
CA LEU A 344 -9.66 12.46 -2.10
C LEU A 344 -11.15 12.41 -1.78
N LYS A 345 -11.51 11.60 -0.80
CA LYS A 345 -12.90 11.46 -0.31
C LYS A 345 -13.17 12.53 0.74
N MET A 346 -13.64 13.69 0.30
CA MET A 346 -13.86 14.85 1.17
C MET A 346 -15.19 14.72 1.93
N ARG A 347 -15.12 14.40 3.22
CA ARG A 347 -16.31 14.23 4.07
C ARG A 347 -16.77 15.56 4.66
N PRO A 348 -18.07 15.93 4.55
CA PRO A 348 -18.56 17.15 5.18
C PRO A 348 -18.75 17.03 6.71
N ASP A 349 -18.70 15.82 7.26
CA ASP A 349 -18.85 15.54 8.70
C ASP A 349 -17.52 15.21 9.42
N THR A 350 -16.38 15.41 8.77
CA THR A 350 -15.08 15.04 9.34
C THR A 350 -14.05 16.11 8.98
N PRO A 351 -13.32 16.68 9.93
CA PRO A 351 -12.20 17.57 9.61
C PRO A 351 -11.09 16.75 8.98
N GLN A 352 -10.69 17.10 7.74
CA GLN A 352 -9.70 16.35 6.97
C GLN A 352 -8.60 17.28 6.46
N GLN A 353 -7.36 16.79 6.49
CA GLN A 353 -6.21 17.48 5.90
C GLN A 353 -5.39 16.49 5.09
N TYR A 354 -5.33 16.69 3.78
CA TYR A 354 -4.55 15.87 2.85
C TYR A 354 -3.48 16.75 2.21
N GLU A 355 -2.23 16.55 2.61
CA GLU A 355 -1.16 17.46 2.21
C GLU A 355 0.15 16.76 1.88
N TYR A 356 0.96 17.41 1.06
CA TYR A 356 2.26 16.89 0.66
C TYR A 356 2.18 15.48 0.09
N ILE A 357 1.37 15.30 -0.97
CA ILE A 357 1.17 14.03 -1.65
C ILE A 357 1.78 14.12 -3.06
N THR A 358 2.63 13.16 -3.40
CA THR A 358 3.20 13.04 -4.75
C THR A 358 2.78 11.73 -5.39
N VAL A 359 2.22 11.83 -6.60
CA VAL A 359 1.92 10.71 -7.50
C VAL A 359 2.80 10.88 -8.74
N GLU A 360 3.73 9.96 -8.98
CA GLU A 360 4.74 10.13 -10.01
C GLU A 360 5.16 8.82 -10.69
N ASP A 361 5.59 8.93 -11.95
CA ASP A 361 6.07 7.78 -12.74
C ASP A 361 5.00 6.67 -12.84
N ILE A 362 3.76 7.04 -13.16
CA ILE A 362 2.63 6.12 -13.27
C ILE A 362 2.31 5.86 -14.72
N THR A 363 2.02 4.60 -15.05
CA THR A 363 1.57 4.17 -16.38
C THR A 363 0.30 3.34 -16.29
N GLY A 364 -0.48 3.30 -17.38
CA GLY A 364 -1.63 2.40 -17.50
C GLY A 364 -2.97 3.09 -17.68
N THR A 365 -4.04 2.48 -17.18
CA THR A 365 -5.42 2.90 -17.49
C THR A 365 -6.27 3.08 -16.24
N VAL A 366 -7.03 4.18 -16.18
CA VAL A 366 -7.99 4.45 -15.09
C VAL A 366 -9.29 5.07 -15.65
N THR A 367 -10.37 4.99 -14.89
CA THR A 367 -11.57 5.76 -15.25
C THR A 367 -11.37 7.24 -14.92
N HIS A 368 -10.78 7.58 -13.78
CA HIS A 368 -10.51 8.96 -13.38
C HIS A 368 -9.03 9.12 -12.96
N PHE A 369 -8.33 10.08 -13.57
CA PHE A 369 -6.96 10.38 -13.19
C PHE A 369 -6.90 11.10 -11.83
N LEU A 370 -7.67 12.18 -11.64
CA LEU A 370 -7.88 12.84 -10.36
C LEU A 370 -9.36 12.91 -10.04
N PHE A 371 -9.74 12.51 -8.82
CA PHE A 371 -11.13 12.55 -8.36
C PHE A 371 -11.22 13.18 -6.97
N ILE A 372 -11.87 14.35 -6.87
CA ILE A 372 -12.11 15.07 -5.62
C ILE A 372 -13.54 15.55 -5.60
N GLN A 373 -14.35 14.98 -4.72
CA GLN A 373 -15.76 15.36 -4.57
C GLN A 373 -16.22 15.15 -3.12
N PRO A 374 -17.32 15.83 -2.70
CA PRO A 374 -17.96 15.56 -1.43
C PRO A 374 -18.33 14.06 -1.29
N TRP A 375 -18.00 13.49 -0.13
CA TRP A 375 -18.35 12.11 0.20
C TRP A 375 -19.32 12.06 1.37
N THR A 376 -20.59 11.75 1.10
CA THR A 376 -21.68 11.87 2.06
C THR A 376 -22.21 10.53 2.58
N GLN A 377 -21.55 9.42 2.23
CA GLN A 377 -21.97 8.11 2.72
C GLN A 377 -21.89 8.05 4.26
N PHE A 378 -23.01 7.70 4.91
CA PHE A 378 -23.13 7.66 6.37
C PHE A 378 -22.76 8.99 7.05
N PHE A 379 -23.20 10.11 6.45
CA PHE A 379 -23.04 11.45 6.99
C PHE A 379 -23.72 11.60 8.35
N ASP A 380 -22.98 12.09 9.34
CA ASP A 380 -23.53 12.36 10.68
C ASP A 380 -22.69 13.45 11.38
N LEU A 381 -23.30 14.61 11.62
CA LEU A 381 -22.68 15.70 12.39
C LEU A 381 -22.73 15.51 13.91
N GLN A 382 -23.36 14.44 14.40
CA GLN A 382 -23.47 14.16 15.84
C GLN A 382 -23.96 15.35 16.67
N GLY A 383 -24.90 16.11 16.11
CA GLY A 383 -25.47 17.31 16.74
C GLY A 383 -24.65 18.60 16.61
N ARG A 384 -23.52 18.59 15.92
CA ARG A 384 -22.77 19.80 15.57
C ARG A 384 -23.55 20.62 14.55
N THR A 385 -23.59 21.94 14.70
CA THR A 385 -24.35 22.86 13.84
C THR A 385 -23.58 23.36 12.63
N ASP A 386 -22.24 23.28 12.68
CA ASP A 386 -21.33 23.69 11.61
C ASP A 386 -20.59 22.47 11.01
N MET A 387 -20.37 22.49 9.72
CA MET A 387 -19.51 21.52 9.05
C MET A 387 -18.03 21.89 9.26
N PRO A 388 -17.18 20.93 9.60
CA PRO A 388 -15.73 21.18 9.61
C PRO A 388 -15.22 21.45 8.19
N VAL A 389 -14.34 22.44 8.05
CA VAL A 389 -13.68 22.71 6.76
C VAL A 389 -12.45 21.81 6.63
N SER A 390 -12.35 21.15 5.48
CA SER A 390 -11.24 20.25 5.14
C SER A 390 -10.28 20.88 4.13
N PHE A 391 -9.09 20.30 3.97
CA PHE A 391 -8.05 20.86 3.10
C PHE A 391 -7.40 19.76 2.25
N GLY A 392 -7.17 20.08 0.97
CA GLY A 392 -6.25 19.36 0.08
C GLY A 392 -5.15 20.32 -0.37
N ASP A 393 -3.90 20.06 0.00
CA ASP A 393 -2.84 21.05 -0.16
C ASP A 393 -1.51 20.41 -0.58
N HIS A 394 -0.69 21.12 -1.39
CA HIS A 394 0.63 20.65 -1.86
C HIS A 394 0.58 19.23 -2.47
N ILE A 395 -0.27 19.04 -3.49
CA ILE A 395 -0.43 17.78 -4.20
C ILE A 395 0.24 17.86 -5.57
N THR A 396 1.18 16.95 -5.83
CA THR A 396 1.93 16.90 -7.09
C THR A 396 1.59 15.62 -7.86
N MET A 397 1.20 15.76 -9.12
CA MET A 397 1.06 14.66 -10.08
C MET A 397 2.01 14.89 -11.24
N ARG A 398 2.98 14.00 -11.43
CA ARG A 398 4.04 14.23 -12.43
C ARG A 398 4.57 12.96 -13.07
N ARG A 399 5.06 13.11 -14.31
CA ARG A 399 5.66 12.02 -15.11
C ARG A 399 4.74 10.80 -15.21
N CYS A 400 3.49 11.04 -15.56
CA CYS A 400 2.50 9.99 -15.75
C CYS A 400 2.15 9.88 -17.24
N THR A 401 2.12 8.65 -17.75
CA THR A 401 1.61 8.32 -19.09
C THR A 401 0.40 7.41 -18.93
N MET A 402 -0.79 7.95 -19.14
CA MET A 402 -2.03 7.29 -18.74
C MET A 402 -3.15 7.44 -19.76
N ASP A 403 -3.93 6.37 -19.91
CA ASP A 403 -5.24 6.42 -20.55
C ASP A 403 -6.33 6.59 -19.50
N CYS A 404 -7.28 7.50 -19.71
CA CYS A 404 -8.39 7.67 -18.78
C CYS A 404 -9.70 8.03 -19.47
N THR A 405 -10.82 7.80 -18.76
CA THR A 405 -12.12 8.33 -19.22
C THR A 405 -12.22 9.82 -18.88
N ASN A 406 -11.90 10.20 -17.64
CA ASN A 406 -11.96 11.57 -17.17
C ASN A 406 -10.59 11.95 -16.60
N PHE A 407 -9.97 12.99 -17.13
CA PHE A 407 -8.70 13.48 -16.63
C PHE A 407 -8.87 14.18 -15.28
N PHE A 408 -9.76 15.15 -15.21
CA PHE A 408 -9.92 16.02 -14.05
C PHE A 408 -11.37 16.01 -13.59
N ASN A 409 -11.65 15.28 -12.51
CA ASN A 409 -12.98 15.22 -11.91
C ASN A 409 -12.94 15.82 -10.51
N VAL A 410 -12.74 17.13 -10.49
CA VAL A 410 -12.64 17.93 -9.26
C VAL A 410 -13.85 18.83 -9.18
N LYS A 411 -14.52 18.81 -8.03
CA LYS A 411 -15.66 19.66 -7.74
C LYS A 411 -15.30 20.60 -6.58
N ARG A 412 -15.41 21.91 -6.81
CA ARG A 412 -15.24 22.92 -5.76
C ARG A 412 -16.41 22.89 -4.77
N ALA A 413 -16.12 23.03 -3.49
CA ALA A 413 -17.10 23.10 -2.41
C ALA A 413 -16.52 23.94 -1.25
N ASP A 414 -16.49 25.26 -1.42
CA ASP A 414 -15.78 26.20 -0.54
C ASP A 414 -16.33 26.27 0.90
N ASP A 415 -17.56 25.85 1.09
CA ASP A 415 -18.20 25.70 2.40
C ASP A 415 -17.78 24.40 3.13
N GLN A 416 -17.15 23.47 2.42
CA GLN A 416 -16.79 22.16 2.93
C GLN A 416 -15.28 21.90 2.91
N TYR A 417 -14.59 22.23 1.81
CA TYR A 417 -13.15 22.03 1.68
C TYR A 417 -12.51 23.08 0.76
N ARG A 418 -11.21 23.25 0.92
CA ARG A 418 -10.36 24.09 0.08
C ARG A 418 -9.25 23.26 -0.53
N LEU A 419 -8.96 23.54 -1.80
CA LEU A 419 -7.88 22.90 -2.55
C LEU A 419 -6.88 23.98 -2.95
N SER A 420 -5.59 23.75 -2.62
CA SER A 420 -4.53 24.74 -2.90
C SER A 420 -3.19 24.08 -3.22
N ASN A 421 -2.36 24.80 -3.97
CA ASN A 421 -0.97 24.44 -4.24
C ASN A 421 -0.80 23.08 -4.93
N PHE A 422 -1.59 22.82 -5.99
CA PHE A 422 -1.43 21.62 -6.78
C PHE A 422 -0.44 21.86 -7.92
N THR A 423 0.36 20.85 -8.24
CA THR A 423 1.31 20.87 -9.37
C THR A 423 1.05 19.71 -10.30
N PHE A 424 0.84 20.01 -11.58
CA PHE A 424 0.73 19.02 -12.66
C PHE A 424 1.89 19.23 -13.64
N SER A 425 2.75 18.22 -13.80
CA SER A 425 3.91 18.41 -14.67
C SER A 425 4.36 17.13 -15.37
N TYR A 426 4.81 17.26 -16.62
CA TYR A 426 5.27 16.14 -17.43
C TYR A 426 4.23 15.02 -17.52
N LEU A 427 3.00 15.38 -17.86
CA LEU A 427 1.90 14.44 -18.05
C LEU A 427 1.65 14.20 -19.54
N ASP A 428 1.50 12.95 -19.91
CA ASP A 428 1.10 12.48 -21.24
C ASP A 428 -0.19 11.65 -21.06
N ILE A 429 -1.32 12.26 -21.38
CA ILE A 429 -2.64 11.73 -21.04
C ILE A 429 -3.51 11.57 -22.28
N THR A 430 -4.05 10.37 -22.48
CA THR A 430 -5.16 10.14 -23.42
C THR A 430 -6.47 10.09 -22.63
N ALA A 431 -7.38 11.04 -22.88
CA ALA A 431 -8.62 11.15 -22.13
C ALA A 431 -9.85 11.27 -23.04
N LYS A 432 -10.95 10.55 -22.70
CA LYS A 432 -12.24 10.73 -23.38
C LYS A 432 -12.83 12.10 -23.04
N ASN A 433 -12.76 12.48 -21.77
CA ASN A 433 -13.15 13.79 -21.25
C ASN A 433 -11.88 14.51 -20.80
N PRO A 434 -11.26 15.35 -21.66
CA PRO A 434 -9.98 15.99 -21.38
C PRO A 434 -10.13 17.28 -20.57
N ALA A 435 -11.34 17.65 -20.12
CA ALA A 435 -11.57 18.87 -19.37
C ALA A 435 -10.59 19.02 -18.19
N PHE A 436 -9.98 20.20 -18.09
CA PHE A 436 -9.00 20.54 -17.06
C PHE A 436 -9.26 21.98 -16.57
N ASP A 437 -10.17 22.10 -15.61
CA ASP A 437 -10.52 23.39 -15.01
C ASP A 437 -9.69 23.64 -13.74
N THR A 438 -8.54 24.28 -13.91
CA THR A 438 -7.63 24.63 -12.81
C THR A 438 -8.21 25.67 -11.85
N SER A 439 -9.28 26.39 -12.21
CA SER A 439 -9.95 27.36 -11.33
C SER A 439 -10.59 26.73 -10.09
N GLN A 440 -10.73 25.40 -10.09
CA GLN A 440 -11.19 24.63 -8.92
C GLN A 440 -10.15 24.57 -7.79
N ILE A 441 -8.91 24.96 -8.06
CA ILE A 441 -7.77 24.84 -7.13
C ILE A 441 -7.06 26.20 -7.04
N GLU A 442 -6.83 26.69 -5.85
CA GLU A 442 -6.04 27.89 -5.61
C GLU A 442 -4.53 27.57 -5.81
N ASN A 443 -3.79 28.44 -6.52
CA ASN A 443 -2.37 28.26 -6.85
C ASN A 443 -2.10 26.89 -7.54
N CYS A 444 -2.73 26.66 -8.68
CA CYS A 444 -2.52 25.48 -9.50
C CYS A 444 -1.41 25.73 -10.52
N GLU A 445 -0.31 24.99 -10.42
CA GLU A 445 0.83 25.06 -11.36
C GLU A 445 0.70 23.96 -12.42
N VAL A 446 0.86 24.34 -13.69
CA VAL A 446 0.80 23.43 -14.83
C VAL A 446 2.02 23.64 -15.72
N SER A 447 2.75 22.56 -16.02
CA SER A 447 3.91 22.63 -16.92
C SER A 447 4.14 21.31 -17.66
N ASN A 448 4.38 21.37 -18.97
CA ASN A 448 4.64 20.19 -19.79
C ASN A 448 3.52 19.12 -19.66
N VAL A 449 2.27 19.55 -19.73
CA VAL A 449 1.09 18.69 -19.70
C VAL A 449 0.55 18.58 -21.12
N GLU A 450 0.44 17.35 -21.61
CA GLU A 450 -0.13 17.02 -22.89
C GLU A 450 -1.37 16.15 -22.69
N ILE A 451 -2.52 16.59 -23.25
CA ILE A 451 -3.76 15.83 -23.21
C ILE A 451 -4.25 15.64 -24.65
N ASN A 452 -4.40 14.40 -25.09
CA ASN A 452 -4.81 14.06 -26.45
C ASN A 452 -3.94 14.76 -27.51
N GLN A 453 -2.60 14.79 -27.31
CA GLN A 453 -1.62 15.45 -28.16
C GLN A 453 -1.76 16.99 -28.23
N ASN A 454 -2.54 17.59 -27.34
CA ASN A 454 -2.61 19.04 -27.18
C ASN A 454 -1.81 19.47 -25.94
N GLN A 455 -0.80 20.29 -26.13
CA GLN A 455 -0.01 20.85 -25.04
C GLN A 455 -0.75 21.97 -24.34
N LEU A 456 -0.76 21.97 -23.01
CA LEU A 456 -1.37 22.99 -22.14
C LEU A 456 -0.32 23.91 -21.52
#